data_66621de0a15987cab47dab95258b5408
#
_entry.id   66621de0a15987cab47dab95258b5408
#
_cell.length_a   1.000
_cell.length_b   1.000
_cell.length_c   1.000
_cell.angle_alpha   90.00
_cell.angle_beta   90.00
_cell.angle_gamma   90.00
#
_symmetry.space_group_name_H-M   'P 1'
#
loop_
_entity.id
_entity.type
_entity.pdbx_description
1 polymer ?
#
loop_
_entity_poly.entity_id
_entity_poly.type
_entity_poly.pdbx_seq_one_letter_code
_entity_poly.pdbx_strand_id
1 'polypeptide(L)'
;MSTHKYVDKLCAAALVLCLLLTFGFMNGEALGIRPAASVMGYETRLFDTEQVHTIDIVMDDWDGFLETCENEEYAQCAVVIDGEAYQNTAIRAKGNTSLTMVSSMDSDRYSFKLEFDHYDSGRTYYGLDKLSLNNIIQDTTYMKDYLTYQMMGAFGVDAPLCSYVYITVNGQDWGLYLAVEGVEDGFLRRNYGSDSGELYKPDSMSFGGGRGNGREFDMKNVMDFSENGAFPSPPKAQPFDSTQNTSESERHRSGGPGGGMGSDDVKLRYIDDDPDSYSNIFQN
;
A
#
# COMPACT_ATOMS: atom_id res chain seq x y z
N MET A 1 -7.52 3.35 -60.45
CA MET A 1 -7.18 2.00 -59.99
C MET A 1 -5.80 1.66 -60.53
N SER A 2 -4.83 1.30 -59.69
CA SER A 2 -3.50 0.92 -60.12
C SER A 2 -3.57 -0.47 -60.74
N THR A 3 -3.19 -0.58 -62.01
CA THR A 3 -3.25 -1.83 -62.80
C THR A 3 -1.93 -2.60 -62.76
N HIS A 4 -1.04 -2.30 -61.80
CA HIS A 4 0.26 -2.94 -61.70
C HIS A 4 0.10 -4.40 -61.23
N LYS A 5 0.65 -5.37 -62.00
CA LYS A 5 0.49 -6.82 -61.81
C LYS A 5 0.92 -7.38 -60.42
N TYR A 6 1.60 -6.54 -59.63
CA TYR A 6 2.06 -6.92 -58.29
C TYR A 6 1.27 -6.29 -57.15
N VAL A 7 0.25 -5.44 -57.44
CA VAL A 7 -0.49 -4.71 -56.40
C VAL A 7 -1.13 -5.66 -55.41
N ASP A 8 -1.81 -6.72 -55.86
CA ASP A 8 -2.48 -7.69 -55.00
C ASP A 8 -1.47 -8.43 -54.10
N LYS A 9 -0.29 -8.77 -54.62
CA LYS A 9 0.77 -9.43 -53.87
C LYS A 9 1.37 -8.48 -52.79
N LEU A 10 1.54 -7.21 -53.12
CA LEU A 10 2.02 -6.19 -52.20
C LEU A 10 1.00 -5.93 -51.09
N CYS A 11 -0.29 -5.83 -51.44
CA CYS A 11 -1.37 -5.68 -50.46
C CYS A 11 -1.45 -6.89 -49.53
N ALA A 12 -1.37 -8.11 -50.06
CA ALA A 12 -1.37 -9.32 -49.27
C ALA A 12 -0.15 -9.39 -48.33
N ALA A 13 1.06 -9.04 -48.84
CA ALA A 13 2.27 -9.02 -48.02
C ALA A 13 2.18 -7.95 -46.89
N ALA A 14 1.64 -6.76 -47.20
CA ALA A 14 1.41 -5.72 -46.18
C ALA A 14 0.41 -6.15 -45.11
N LEU A 15 -0.66 -6.81 -45.50
CA LEU A 15 -1.66 -7.35 -44.57
C LEU A 15 -1.06 -8.41 -43.64
N VAL A 16 -0.28 -9.34 -44.21
CA VAL A 16 0.41 -10.37 -43.41
C VAL A 16 1.42 -9.74 -42.45
N LEU A 17 2.17 -8.72 -42.90
CA LEU A 17 3.12 -7.99 -42.06
C LEU A 17 2.41 -7.26 -40.93
N CYS A 18 1.28 -6.58 -41.17
CA CYS A 18 0.48 -5.94 -40.14
C CYS A 18 -0.03 -6.95 -39.10
N LEU A 19 -0.53 -8.11 -39.56
CA LEU A 19 -1.01 -9.16 -38.65
C LEU A 19 0.13 -9.72 -37.79
N LEU A 20 1.32 -9.93 -38.37
CA LEU A 20 2.50 -10.39 -37.62
C LEU A 20 2.97 -9.36 -36.59
N LEU A 21 2.98 -8.07 -36.95
CA LEU A 21 3.32 -7.00 -36.02
C LEU A 21 2.29 -6.90 -34.90
N THR A 22 1.00 -6.94 -35.21
CA THR A 22 -0.07 -6.92 -34.20
C THR A 22 0.06 -8.11 -33.26
N PHE A 23 0.28 -9.30 -33.79
CA PHE A 23 0.48 -10.50 -32.98
C PHE A 23 1.74 -10.40 -32.10
N GLY A 24 2.82 -9.88 -32.65
CA GLY A 24 4.07 -9.61 -31.91
C GLY A 24 3.87 -8.62 -30.78
N PHE A 25 3.14 -7.53 -31.00
CA PHE A 25 2.83 -6.56 -29.95
C PHE A 25 1.88 -7.13 -28.88
N MET A 26 0.85 -7.88 -29.27
CA MET A 26 -0.05 -8.53 -28.32
C MET A 26 0.63 -9.57 -27.41
N ASN A 27 1.75 -10.15 -27.86
CA ASN A 27 2.56 -11.06 -27.08
C ASN A 27 3.88 -10.44 -26.63
N GLY A 28 3.95 -9.11 -26.57
CA GLY A 28 5.17 -8.35 -26.27
C GLY A 28 5.79 -8.75 -24.93
N GLU A 29 5.01 -8.99 -23.91
CA GLU A 29 5.50 -9.42 -22.60
C GLU A 29 6.28 -10.75 -22.67
N ALA A 30 5.78 -11.72 -23.45
CA ALA A 30 6.47 -13.01 -23.68
C ALA A 30 7.80 -12.81 -24.43
N LEU A 31 7.93 -11.71 -25.17
CA LEU A 31 9.14 -11.31 -25.90
C LEU A 31 10.03 -10.36 -25.07
N GLY A 32 9.68 -10.07 -23.80
CA GLY A 32 10.41 -9.15 -22.94
C GLY A 32 10.22 -7.67 -23.28
N ILE A 33 9.26 -7.34 -24.15
CA ILE A 33 8.88 -5.95 -24.45
C ILE A 33 7.94 -5.50 -23.34
N ARG A 34 8.47 -4.80 -22.35
CA ARG A 34 7.66 -4.13 -21.33
C ARG A 34 7.29 -2.74 -21.84
N PRO A 35 6.08 -2.21 -21.48
CA PRO A 35 5.79 -0.79 -21.68
C PRO A 35 6.95 0.03 -21.11
N ALA A 36 7.36 1.09 -21.77
CA ALA A 36 8.34 1.99 -21.20
C ALA A 36 7.71 2.62 -19.95
N ALA A 37 8.10 2.14 -18.78
CA ALA A 37 7.77 2.80 -17.54
C ALA A 37 8.28 4.24 -17.67
N SER A 38 7.40 5.22 -17.48
CA SER A 38 7.85 6.60 -17.47
C SER A 38 8.60 6.81 -16.16
N VAL A 39 9.88 7.15 -16.23
CA VAL A 39 10.64 7.52 -15.04
C VAL A 39 9.95 8.73 -14.43
N MET A 40 9.35 8.53 -13.26
CA MET A 40 8.68 9.60 -12.53
C MET A 40 9.72 10.42 -11.79
N GLY A 41 9.53 11.74 -11.75
CA GLY A 41 10.54 12.64 -11.17
C GLY A 41 10.78 12.41 -9.69
N TYR A 42 9.79 11.90 -8.95
CA TYR A 42 9.91 11.61 -7.50
C TYR A 42 10.83 10.43 -7.18
N GLU A 43 11.02 9.48 -8.12
CA GLU A 43 11.84 8.27 -7.91
C GLU A 43 13.29 8.62 -7.55
N THR A 44 13.88 9.54 -8.30
CA THR A 44 15.28 9.97 -8.13
C THR A 44 15.44 11.15 -7.16
N ARG A 45 14.34 11.66 -6.61
CA ARG A 45 14.34 12.76 -5.63
C ARG A 45 14.11 12.20 -4.23
N LEU A 46 12.85 12.00 -3.84
CA LEU A 46 12.51 11.56 -2.49
C LEU A 46 12.88 10.09 -2.20
N PHE A 47 13.00 9.25 -3.22
CA PHE A 47 13.32 7.83 -3.04
C PHE A 47 14.76 7.46 -3.43
N ASP A 48 15.66 8.45 -3.46
CA ASP A 48 17.11 8.19 -3.43
C ASP A 48 17.50 7.62 -2.06
N THR A 49 17.92 6.37 -2.03
CA THR A 49 18.23 5.65 -0.79
C THR A 49 19.65 5.88 -0.26
N GLU A 50 20.45 6.67 -0.97
CA GLU A 50 21.83 6.98 -0.55
C GLU A 50 21.90 8.09 0.51
N GLN A 51 20.77 8.75 0.78
CA GLN A 51 20.67 9.84 1.75
C GLN A 51 19.39 9.72 2.60
N VAL A 52 19.39 10.39 3.75
CA VAL A 52 18.20 10.63 4.54
C VAL A 52 17.62 11.97 4.09
N HIS A 53 16.40 11.95 3.56
CA HIS A 53 15.70 13.14 3.10
C HIS A 53 15.13 13.95 4.26
N THR A 54 14.73 15.18 4.01
CA THR A 54 14.12 16.05 5.01
C THR A 54 12.71 16.42 4.60
N ILE A 55 11.78 16.40 5.56
CA ILE A 55 10.41 16.89 5.37
C ILE A 55 10.06 17.80 6.54
N ASP A 56 9.84 19.08 6.29
CA ASP A 56 9.26 19.99 7.27
C ASP A 56 7.75 20.11 7.02
N ILE A 57 6.96 19.77 8.02
CA ILE A 57 5.50 19.93 8.00
C ILE A 57 5.20 21.29 8.61
N VAL A 58 4.60 22.18 7.84
CA VAL A 58 4.26 23.54 8.27
C VAL A 58 2.75 23.66 8.42
N MET A 59 2.30 23.84 9.66
CA MET A 59 0.89 23.92 10.03
C MET A 59 0.70 24.88 11.19
N ASP A 60 -0.27 25.80 11.11
CA ASP A 60 -0.49 26.81 12.13
C ASP A 60 -0.98 26.22 13.46
N ASP A 61 -1.88 25.24 13.40
CA ASP A 61 -2.47 24.57 14.57
C ASP A 61 -2.10 23.08 14.60
N TRP A 62 -0.82 22.81 14.83
CA TRP A 62 -0.32 21.43 14.93
C TRP A 62 -0.85 20.70 16.17
N ASP A 63 -0.96 21.41 17.30
CA ASP A 63 -1.42 20.80 18.54
C ASP A 63 -2.91 20.40 18.43
N GLY A 64 -3.75 21.27 17.86
CA GLY A 64 -5.15 20.96 17.59
C GLY A 64 -5.34 19.83 16.57
N PHE A 65 -4.43 19.72 15.59
CA PHE A 65 -4.41 18.57 14.69
C PHE A 65 -4.10 17.26 15.42
N LEU A 66 -3.13 17.26 16.34
CA LEU A 66 -2.78 16.08 17.12
C LEU A 66 -3.92 15.63 18.05
N GLU A 67 -4.66 16.57 18.66
CA GLU A 67 -5.81 16.24 19.51
C GLU A 67 -6.93 15.50 18.77
N THR A 68 -7.04 15.69 17.46
CA THR A 68 -8.10 15.11 16.62
C THR A 68 -7.62 14.07 15.62
N CYS A 69 -6.31 13.79 15.58
CA CYS A 69 -5.73 12.98 14.52
C CYS A 69 -6.19 11.51 14.52
N GLU A 70 -6.72 10.99 15.63
CA GLU A 70 -7.32 9.66 15.71
C GLU A 70 -8.59 9.50 14.84
N ASN A 71 -9.24 10.62 14.49
CA ASN A 71 -10.39 10.61 13.58
C ASN A 71 -9.99 10.34 12.14
N GLU A 72 -8.70 10.33 11.83
CA GLU A 72 -8.15 10.18 10.48
C GLU A 72 -8.68 11.20 9.45
N GLU A 73 -9.11 12.37 9.92
CA GLU A 73 -9.58 13.46 9.06
C GLU A 73 -8.40 14.21 8.44
N TYR A 74 -8.56 14.64 7.19
CA TYR A 74 -7.55 15.44 6.51
C TYR A 74 -7.55 16.88 7.00
N ALA A 75 -6.37 17.37 7.33
CA ALA A 75 -6.09 18.77 7.61
C ALA A 75 -5.18 19.36 6.54
N GLN A 76 -5.29 20.67 6.31
CA GLN A 76 -4.46 21.38 5.34
C GLN A 76 -3.12 21.76 5.98
N CYS A 77 -2.04 21.51 5.25
CA CYS A 77 -0.68 21.93 5.63
C CYS A 77 0.11 22.39 4.41
N ALA A 78 1.30 22.90 4.65
CA ALA A 78 2.36 22.96 3.67
C ALA A 78 3.47 21.96 4.07
N VAL A 79 4.18 21.44 3.09
CA VAL A 79 5.36 20.60 3.34
C VAL A 79 6.55 21.13 2.58
N VAL A 80 7.72 21.08 3.19
CA VAL A 80 8.99 21.42 2.54
C VAL A 80 9.81 20.15 2.45
N ILE A 81 9.98 19.61 1.24
CA ILE A 81 10.72 18.38 0.97
C ILE A 81 12.07 18.75 0.39
N ASP A 82 13.15 18.44 1.09
CA ASP A 82 14.53 18.76 0.69
C ASP A 82 14.72 20.24 0.27
N GLY A 83 14.03 21.16 0.96
CA GLY A 83 14.07 22.58 0.70
C GLY A 83 13.07 23.10 -0.34
N GLU A 84 12.28 22.24 -0.96
CA GLU A 84 11.24 22.59 -1.92
C GLU A 84 9.86 22.63 -1.27
N ALA A 85 9.15 23.78 -1.34
CA ALA A 85 7.88 23.99 -0.66
C ALA A 85 6.68 23.57 -1.50
N TYR A 86 5.79 22.80 -0.91
CA TYR A 86 4.50 22.37 -1.47
C TYR A 86 3.37 22.85 -0.55
N GLN A 87 2.62 23.81 -1.00
CA GLN A 87 1.48 24.35 -0.27
C GLN A 87 0.20 23.59 -0.62
N ASN A 88 -0.81 23.69 0.23
CA ASN A 88 -2.11 23.04 0.06
C ASN A 88 -2.00 21.52 -0.06
N THR A 89 -1.12 20.93 0.72
CA THR A 89 -1.04 19.48 0.90
C THR A 89 -1.99 19.08 2.01
N ALA A 90 -2.66 17.96 1.85
CA ALA A 90 -3.47 17.38 2.92
C ALA A 90 -2.64 16.40 3.74
N ILE A 91 -2.81 16.44 5.05
CA ILE A 91 -2.20 15.52 6.01
C ILE A 91 -3.26 14.90 6.88
N ARG A 92 -3.15 13.62 7.18
CA ARG A 92 -3.90 12.95 8.24
C ARG A 92 -3.04 11.92 8.96
N ALA A 93 -3.41 11.57 10.17
CA ALA A 93 -2.86 10.37 10.78
C ALA A 93 -3.30 9.12 10.01
N LYS A 94 -2.51 8.07 10.09
CA LYS A 94 -2.79 6.79 9.43
C LYS A 94 -2.35 5.62 10.29
N GLY A 95 -2.95 4.51 10.04
CA GLY A 95 -2.64 3.24 10.67
C GLY A 95 -3.85 2.71 11.43
N ASN A 96 -3.92 1.42 11.55
CA ASN A 96 -4.95 0.75 12.34
C ASN A 96 -4.35 0.46 13.73
N THR A 97 -3.63 -0.63 13.87
CA THR A 97 -2.97 -1.02 15.14
C THR A 97 -1.94 0.00 15.60
N SER A 98 -1.15 0.59 14.69
CA SER A 98 -0.14 1.59 15.06
C SER A 98 -0.76 2.90 15.55
N LEU A 99 -1.92 3.31 15.02
CA LEU A 99 -2.65 4.48 15.49
C LEU A 99 -3.08 4.29 16.95
N THR A 100 -3.81 3.19 17.23
CA THR A 100 -4.24 2.84 18.58
C THR A 100 -3.07 2.65 19.55
N MET A 101 -1.95 2.11 19.07
CA MET A 101 -0.77 1.92 19.92
C MET A 101 -0.16 3.26 20.33
N VAL A 102 0.00 4.21 19.42
CA VAL A 102 0.54 5.55 19.73
C VAL A 102 -0.38 6.26 20.70
N SER A 103 -1.69 6.23 20.46
CA SER A 103 -2.72 6.79 21.36
C SER A 103 -2.68 6.19 22.77
N SER A 104 -2.32 4.91 22.90
CA SER A 104 -2.17 4.24 24.21
C SER A 104 -0.81 4.50 24.89
N MET A 105 0.16 5.03 24.17
CA MET A 105 1.48 5.43 24.67
C MET A 105 1.43 6.95 24.92
N ASP A 106 2.19 7.44 25.86
CA ASP A 106 2.38 8.89 26.04
C ASP A 106 3.30 9.45 24.95
N SER A 107 2.79 9.43 23.69
CA SER A 107 3.57 9.76 22.48
C SER A 107 2.66 10.30 21.39
N ASP A 108 3.11 11.38 20.72
CA ASP A 108 2.42 11.99 19.59
C ASP A 108 3.02 11.57 18.24
N ARG A 109 3.89 10.56 18.23
CA ARG A 109 4.58 10.10 17.03
C ARG A 109 3.70 9.22 16.17
N TYR A 110 2.61 9.77 15.67
CA TYR A 110 1.73 9.07 14.72
C TYR A 110 2.41 8.85 13.38
N SER A 111 1.95 7.84 12.64
CA SER A 111 2.23 7.74 11.22
C SER A 111 1.29 8.67 10.46
N PHE A 112 1.77 9.31 9.40
CA PHE A 112 0.98 10.25 8.63
C PHE A 112 0.82 9.81 7.18
N LYS A 113 -0.24 10.27 6.54
CA LYS A 113 -0.44 10.22 5.10
C LYS A 113 -0.48 11.65 4.57
N LEU A 114 0.36 11.94 3.60
CA LEU A 114 0.31 13.16 2.81
C LEU A 114 -0.41 12.87 1.50
N GLU A 115 -1.25 13.79 1.07
CA GLU A 115 -1.98 13.74 -0.19
C GLU A 115 -1.79 15.08 -0.91
N PHE A 116 -1.06 15.06 -2.03
CA PHE A 116 -0.68 16.26 -2.76
C PHE A 116 -1.82 16.76 -3.65
N ASP A 117 -2.65 15.84 -4.12
CA ASP A 117 -3.76 16.07 -5.05
C ASP A 117 -5.13 16.27 -4.36
N HIS A 118 -5.19 16.23 -3.03
CA HIS A 118 -6.44 16.28 -2.25
C HIS A 118 -7.30 17.51 -2.54
N TYR A 119 -6.68 18.70 -2.58
CA TYR A 119 -7.36 19.98 -2.82
C TYR A 119 -7.28 20.42 -4.28
N ASP A 120 -6.41 19.82 -5.09
CA ASP A 120 -6.20 20.12 -6.49
C ASP A 120 -5.66 18.86 -7.20
N SER A 121 -6.53 18.18 -7.92
CA SER A 121 -6.24 16.91 -8.58
C SER A 121 -5.09 16.95 -9.61
N GLY A 122 -4.64 18.14 -10.01
CA GLY A 122 -3.49 18.31 -10.90
C GLY A 122 -2.14 18.40 -10.16
N ARG A 123 -2.14 18.47 -8.84
CA ARG A 123 -0.92 18.67 -8.05
C ARG A 123 -0.32 17.35 -7.60
N THR A 124 0.97 17.21 -7.84
CA THR A 124 1.74 16.04 -7.41
C THR A 124 3.15 16.48 -7.02
N TYR A 125 3.82 15.70 -6.19
CA TYR A 125 5.26 15.83 -5.99
C TYR A 125 5.99 15.10 -7.11
N TYR A 126 6.26 15.78 -8.24
CA TYR A 126 6.91 15.20 -9.43
C TYR A 126 6.26 13.90 -9.94
N GLY A 127 4.94 13.80 -9.82
CA GLY A 127 4.15 12.63 -10.23
C GLY A 127 3.72 11.72 -9.08
N LEU A 128 4.18 11.97 -7.84
CA LEU A 128 3.69 11.30 -6.64
C LEU A 128 2.44 12.03 -6.14
N ASP A 129 1.35 11.31 -6.03
CA ASP A 129 0.06 11.80 -5.53
C ASP A 129 -0.04 11.66 -4.01
N LYS A 130 0.39 10.51 -3.46
CA LYS A 130 0.26 10.18 -2.04
C LYS A 130 1.53 9.59 -1.45
N LEU A 131 1.83 9.98 -0.22
CA LEU A 131 3.01 9.57 0.53
C LEU A 131 2.61 9.11 1.93
N SER A 132 3.06 7.94 2.32
CA SER A 132 2.94 7.46 3.71
C SER A 132 4.22 7.74 4.47
N LEU A 133 4.10 8.34 5.65
CA LEU A 133 5.19 8.58 6.59
C LEU A 133 5.01 7.64 7.78
N ASN A 134 5.71 6.52 7.78
CA ASN A 134 5.58 5.49 8.81
C ASN A 134 6.52 5.78 9.98
N ASN A 135 5.97 5.83 11.19
CA ASN A 135 6.70 6.16 12.42
C ASN A 135 7.66 5.04 12.91
N ILE A 136 7.56 3.84 12.35
CA ILE A 136 8.40 2.66 12.63
C ILE A 136 8.42 2.29 14.13
N ILE A 137 7.39 2.65 14.89
CA ILE A 137 7.38 2.54 16.36
C ILE A 137 7.48 1.08 16.86
N GLN A 138 7.08 0.10 16.03
CA GLN A 138 7.11 -1.31 16.37
C GLN A 138 8.41 -2.02 15.98
N ASP A 139 9.35 -1.31 15.38
CA ASP A 139 10.62 -1.87 14.94
C ASP A 139 11.81 -1.11 15.53
N THR A 140 12.40 -1.65 16.59
CA THR A 140 13.58 -1.07 17.23
C THR A 140 14.82 -1.05 16.35
N THR A 141 14.81 -1.80 15.23
CA THR A 141 15.92 -1.81 14.26
C THR A 141 15.76 -0.73 13.20
N TYR A 142 14.54 -0.21 13.01
CA TYR A 142 14.15 0.71 11.93
C TYR A 142 14.32 0.14 10.52
N MET A 143 14.58 -1.16 10.36
CA MET A 143 15.01 -1.74 9.09
C MET A 143 14.03 -2.72 8.47
N LYS A 144 13.07 -3.27 9.23
CA LYS A 144 12.21 -4.36 8.75
C LYS A 144 11.42 -3.97 7.50
N ASP A 145 10.67 -2.88 7.57
CA ASP A 145 9.85 -2.41 6.45
C ASP A 145 10.74 -2.01 5.27
N TYR A 146 11.81 -1.25 5.53
CA TYR A 146 12.75 -0.85 4.49
C TYR A 146 13.33 -2.05 3.75
N LEU A 147 13.88 -3.02 4.47
CA LEU A 147 14.46 -4.22 3.87
C LEU A 147 13.42 -5.06 3.13
N THR A 148 12.18 -5.12 3.65
CA THR A 148 11.09 -5.84 2.99
C THR A 148 10.78 -5.24 1.63
N TYR A 149 10.59 -3.94 1.51
CA TYR A 149 10.35 -3.27 0.24
C TYR A 149 11.52 -3.41 -0.72
N GLN A 150 12.77 -3.26 -0.24
CA GLN A 150 13.97 -3.45 -1.06
C GLN A 150 14.07 -4.90 -1.59
N MET A 151 13.79 -5.90 -0.75
CA MET A 151 13.80 -7.30 -1.16
C MET A 151 12.70 -7.61 -2.17
N MET A 152 11.49 -7.10 -1.97
CA MET A 152 10.39 -7.27 -2.93
C MET A 152 10.77 -6.72 -4.31
N GLY A 153 11.32 -5.51 -4.36
CA GLY A 153 11.81 -4.93 -5.61
C GLY A 153 12.94 -5.75 -6.24
N ALA A 154 13.89 -6.25 -5.44
CA ALA A 154 14.98 -7.10 -5.92
C ALA A 154 14.48 -8.45 -6.48
N PHE A 155 13.37 -8.97 -6.00
CA PHE A 155 12.70 -10.16 -6.54
C PHE A 155 11.82 -9.87 -7.78
N GLY A 156 11.77 -8.61 -8.23
CA GLY A 156 10.97 -8.21 -9.40
C GLY A 156 9.48 -8.07 -9.12
N VAL A 157 9.11 -7.89 -7.85
CA VAL A 157 7.74 -7.55 -7.47
C VAL A 157 7.59 -6.04 -7.59
N ASP A 158 6.48 -5.60 -8.19
CA ASP A 158 6.13 -4.18 -8.24
C ASP A 158 5.77 -3.71 -6.82
N ALA A 159 6.79 -3.27 -6.08
CA ALA A 159 6.67 -2.83 -4.70
C ALA A 159 6.71 -1.30 -4.61
N PRO A 160 6.07 -0.70 -3.59
CA PRO A 160 6.25 0.71 -3.27
C PRO A 160 7.73 1.07 -3.06
N LEU A 161 8.13 2.23 -3.54
CA LEU A 161 9.42 2.81 -3.21
C LEU A 161 9.42 3.28 -1.75
N CYS A 162 10.57 3.23 -1.11
CA CYS A 162 10.73 3.75 0.24
C CYS A 162 12.12 4.35 0.48
N SER A 163 12.17 5.35 1.35
CA SER A 163 13.40 6.02 1.79
C SER A 163 13.24 6.51 3.23
N TYR A 164 14.36 6.74 3.91
CA TYR A 164 14.31 7.38 5.22
C TYR A 164 14.17 8.89 5.07
N VAL A 165 13.32 9.47 5.92
CA VAL A 165 13.11 10.91 6.00
C VAL A 165 13.22 11.37 7.44
N TYR A 166 13.87 12.51 7.66
CA TYR A 166 13.85 13.19 8.94
C TYR A 166 12.78 14.27 8.91
N ILE A 167 11.81 14.16 9.81
CA ILE A 167 10.68 15.07 9.88
C ILE A 167 10.97 16.17 10.90
N THR A 168 10.67 17.40 10.52
CA THR A 168 10.47 18.52 11.41
C THR A 168 9.03 19.02 11.30
N VAL A 169 8.55 19.69 12.32
CA VAL A 169 7.23 20.34 12.33
C VAL A 169 7.42 21.80 12.74
N ASN A 170 7.07 22.72 11.85
CA ASN A 170 7.32 24.15 12.05
C ASN A 170 8.80 24.43 12.43
N GLY A 171 9.74 23.67 11.81
CA GLY A 171 11.17 23.77 12.08
C GLY A 171 11.62 23.12 13.40
N GLN A 172 10.74 22.48 14.17
CA GLN A 172 11.11 21.74 15.38
C GLN A 172 11.33 20.24 15.08
N ASP A 173 12.30 19.64 15.71
CA ASP A 173 12.64 18.23 15.52
C ASP A 173 11.46 17.32 15.88
N TRP A 174 11.06 16.45 14.92
CA TRP A 174 10.02 15.45 15.14
C TRP A 174 10.55 14.02 15.10
N GLY A 175 11.49 13.73 14.20
CA GLY A 175 12.27 12.50 14.19
C GLY A 175 12.32 11.75 12.87
N LEU A 176 12.93 10.56 12.93
CA LEU A 176 13.14 9.68 11.77
C LEU A 176 11.89 8.87 11.43
N TYR A 177 11.51 8.86 10.16
CA TYR A 177 10.39 8.12 9.60
C TYR A 177 10.81 7.36 8.35
N LEU A 178 10.01 6.37 7.95
CA LEU A 178 10.11 5.75 6.64
C LEU A 178 9.03 6.36 5.73
N ALA A 179 9.45 7.08 4.72
CA ALA A 179 8.58 7.50 3.63
C ALA A 179 8.33 6.31 2.70
N VAL A 180 7.08 6.05 2.39
CA VAL A 180 6.66 4.95 1.51
C VAL A 180 5.70 5.49 0.47
N GLU A 181 5.96 5.18 -0.78
CA GLU A 181 5.12 5.52 -1.92
C GLU A 181 3.67 5.03 -1.70
N GLY A 182 2.70 5.88 -1.97
CA GLY A 182 1.30 5.47 -1.99
C GLY A 182 1.04 4.54 -3.17
N VAL A 183 0.39 3.40 -2.92
CA VAL A 183 -0.07 2.52 -4.01
C VAL A 183 -1.33 3.14 -4.59
N GLU A 184 -1.15 4.12 -5.46
CA GLU A 184 -2.17 4.97 -6.09
C GLU A 184 -1.74 5.26 -7.54
N ASP A 185 -2.22 6.35 -8.13
CA ASP A 185 -1.96 6.71 -9.53
C ASP A 185 -0.47 6.85 -9.87
N GLY A 186 0.32 7.45 -8.98
CA GLY A 186 1.77 7.60 -9.16
C GLY A 186 2.46 6.24 -9.29
N PHE A 187 2.14 5.33 -8.37
CA PHE A 187 2.64 3.95 -8.37
C PHE A 187 2.23 3.19 -9.66
N LEU A 188 0.95 3.32 -10.07
CA LEU A 188 0.47 2.68 -11.29
C LEU A 188 1.21 3.19 -12.53
N ARG A 189 1.36 4.50 -12.65
CA ARG A 189 2.07 5.11 -13.78
C ARG A 189 3.53 4.69 -13.84
N ARG A 190 4.19 4.57 -12.69
CA ARG A 190 5.58 4.14 -12.60
C ARG A 190 5.77 2.69 -13.06
N ASN A 191 4.89 1.79 -12.64
CA ASN A 191 5.04 0.36 -12.92
C ASN A 191 4.40 -0.07 -14.23
N TYR A 192 3.25 0.52 -14.60
CA TYR A 192 2.42 0.05 -15.71
C TYR A 192 2.21 1.10 -16.81
N GLY A 193 2.66 2.35 -16.61
CA GLY A 193 2.47 3.43 -17.58
C GLY A 193 1.13 4.14 -17.42
N SER A 194 0.80 5.01 -18.37
CA SER A 194 -0.39 5.88 -18.33
C SER A 194 -1.72 5.16 -18.62
N ASP A 195 -1.68 3.93 -19.09
CA ASP A 195 -2.84 3.12 -19.47
C ASP A 195 -2.93 1.86 -18.59
N SER A 196 -2.80 2.06 -17.28
CA SER A 196 -2.67 0.98 -16.30
C SER A 196 -3.98 0.27 -15.92
N GLY A 197 -5.12 0.81 -16.32
CA GLY A 197 -6.43 0.33 -15.86
C GLY A 197 -6.74 0.75 -14.41
N GLU A 198 -7.74 0.11 -13.82
CA GLU A 198 -8.24 0.45 -12.48
C GLU A 198 -7.46 -0.26 -11.38
N LEU A 199 -7.29 0.42 -10.24
CA LEU A 199 -6.65 -0.12 -9.05
C LEU A 199 -7.72 -0.62 -8.06
N TYR A 200 -7.74 -1.92 -7.83
CA TYR A 200 -8.65 -2.53 -6.85
C TYR A 200 -7.91 -2.83 -5.55
N LYS A 201 -8.36 -2.23 -4.47
CA LYS A 201 -7.84 -2.45 -3.11
C LYS A 201 -8.89 -3.18 -2.29
N PRO A 202 -8.67 -4.45 -1.90
CA PRO A 202 -9.57 -5.11 -0.98
C PRO A 202 -9.49 -4.43 0.38
N ASP A 203 -10.63 -4.08 0.94
CA ASP A 203 -10.70 -3.57 2.30
C ASP A 203 -10.64 -4.73 3.29
N SER A 204 -9.47 -4.96 3.84
CA SER A 204 -9.25 -5.97 4.87
C SER A 204 -9.31 -5.36 6.27
N MET A 205 -10.37 -4.62 6.61
CA MET A 205 -10.56 -4.06 7.95
C MET A 205 -10.65 -5.12 9.05
N SER A 206 -10.64 -6.39 8.69
CA SER A 206 -10.68 -7.51 9.60
C SER A 206 -9.29 -7.97 10.03
N PHE A 207 -8.50 -7.10 10.65
CA PHE A 207 -7.26 -7.49 11.34
C PHE A 207 -7.54 -8.08 12.74
N GLY A 208 -8.76 -8.36 13.05
CA GLY A 208 -9.20 -9.05 14.25
C GLY A 208 -9.97 -10.28 13.85
N GLY A 209 -9.33 -11.43 13.87
CA GLY A 209 -9.95 -12.70 13.53
C GLY A 209 -11.29 -12.89 14.22
N GLY A 210 -12.34 -12.80 13.47
CA GLY A 210 -13.65 -13.12 13.94
C GLY A 210 -14.73 -12.32 13.26
N ARG A 211 -15.38 -12.97 12.30
CA ARG A 211 -16.77 -12.75 11.92
C ARG A 211 -17.30 -11.35 12.12
N GLY A 212 -17.57 -10.65 11.04
CA GLY A 212 -18.21 -9.36 10.97
C GLY A 212 -19.29 -9.05 11.97
N ASN A 213 -18.92 -8.71 13.16
CA ASN A 213 -19.70 -8.13 14.22
C ASN A 213 -18.79 -7.18 14.99
N GLY A 214 -18.33 -6.09 14.36
CA GLY A 214 -17.89 -4.85 15.01
C GLY A 214 -17.40 -4.93 16.47
N ARG A 215 -16.62 -5.93 16.83
CA ARG A 215 -15.95 -5.95 18.13
C ARG A 215 -14.57 -5.36 17.92
N GLU A 216 -14.43 -4.13 18.36
CA GLU A 216 -13.15 -3.48 18.55
C GLU A 216 -12.16 -4.46 19.20
N PHE A 217 -10.99 -4.58 18.57
CA PHE A 217 -9.87 -5.27 19.17
C PHE A 217 -9.32 -4.37 20.30
N ASP A 218 -9.76 -4.63 21.51
CA ASP A 218 -9.31 -3.88 22.67
C ASP A 218 -7.89 -4.36 23.07
N MET A 219 -6.91 -3.60 22.64
CA MET A 219 -5.49 -3.82 22.97
C MET A 219 -5.20 -3.73 24.47
N LYS A 220 -6.05 -3.08 25.26
CA LYS A 220 -5.90 -3.05 26.73
C LYS A 220 -5.91 -4.45 27.31
N ASN A 221 -6.77 -5.33 26.77
CA ASN A 221 -6.84 -6.72 27.24
C ASN A 221 -5.61 -7.57 26.85
N VAL A 222 -4.81 -7.14 25.85
CA VAL A 222 -3.56 -7.83 25.47
C VAL A 222 -2.39 -7.35 26.34
N MET A 223 -2.39 -6.10 26.76
CA MET A 223 -1.32 -5.54 27.61
C MET A 223 -1.45 -5.97 29.07
N ASP A 224 -2.67 -6.18 29.57
CA ASP A 224 -2.89 -6.73 30.93
C ASP A 224 -2.30 -8.16 31.11
N PHE A 225 -2.08 -8.90 30.01
CA PHE A 225 -1.38 -10.18 30.04
C PHE A 225 0.14 -10.04 30.25
N SER A 226 0.71 -8.89 29.98
CA SER A 226 2.15 -8.65 30.09
C SER A 226 2.61 -8.35 31.54
N GLU A 227 1.73 -7.82 32.37
CA GLU A 227 2.06 -7.53 33.78
C GLU A 227 2.05 -8.77 34.70
N ASN A 228 1.38 -9.84 34.31
CA ASN A 228 1.26 -11.07 35.13
C ASN A 228 2.23 -12.21 34.73
N GLY A 229 3.23 -11.96 33.90
CA GLY A 229 4.47 -12.77 33.83
C GLY A 229 4.33 -14.23 33.37
N ALA A 230 3.24 -14.64 32.72
CA ALA A 230 3.07 -16.00 32.23
C ALA A 230 2.81 -16.03 30.72
N PHE A 231 3.88 -16.18 29.92
CA PHE A 231 3.72 -16.62 28.54
C PHE A 231 3.16 -18.05 28.52
N PRO A 232 2.03 -18.31 27.87
CA PRO A 232 1.60 -19.68 27.65
C PRO A 232 2.63 -20.40 26.78
N SER A 233 3.14 -21.52 27.25
CA SER A 233 4.06 -22.39 26.50
C SER A 233 3.43 -22.77 25.16
N PRO A 234 4.18 -22.79 24.05
CA PRO A 234 3.65 -23.22 22.78
C PRO A 234 3.12 -24.66 22.86
N PRO A 235 1.98 -24.98 22.25
CA PRO A 235 1.44 -26.32 22.25
C PRO A 235 2.44 -27.26 21.62
N LYS A 236 2.73 -28.38 22.30
CA LYS A 236 3.60 -29.44 21.76
C LYS A 236 3.01 -29.92 20.44
N ALA A 237 3.81 -29.90 19.39
CA ALA A 237 3.46 -30.46 18.10
C ALA A 237 3.11 -31.94 18.27
N GLN A 238 1.87 -32.32 17.98
CA GLN A 238 1.47 -33.72 17.83
C GLN A 238 1.80 -34.18 16.40
N PRO A 239 2.22 -35.44 16.22
CA PRO A 239 2.50 -35.98 14.89
C PRO A 239 1.22 -35.98 14.04
N PHE A 240 1.36 -35.60 12.79
CA PHE A 240 0.28 -35.59 11.80
C PHE A 240 -0.07 -37.04 11.44
N ASP A 241 -1.25 -37.52 11.86
CA ASP A 241 -1.81 -38.78 11.45
C ASP A 241 -2.67 -38.61 10.20
N SER A 242 -2.24 -39.22 9.09
CA SER A 242 -2.82 -39.05 7.76
C SER A 242 -3.99 -39.99 7.45
N THR A 243 -4.56 -40.67 8.43
CA THR A 243 -5.66 -41.63 8.22
C THR A 243 -6.92 -41.25 8.99
N GLN A 244 -7.68 -40.27 8.47
CA GLN A 244 -9.12 -40.22 8.73
C GLN A 244 -9.86 -39.46 7.62
N ASN A 245 -10.40 -40.27 6.74
CA ASN A 245 -11.45 -39.92 5.80
C ASN A 245 -12.78 -40.06 6.54
N THR A 246 -13.52 -38.94 6.78
CA THR A 246 -14.96 -39.03 7.09
C THR A 246 -15.67 -37.70 6.92
N SER A 247 -16.61 -37.69 5.97
CA SER A 247 -17.96 -37.10 5.96
C SER A 247 -18.22 -35.72 6.64
N GLU A 248 -18.78 -34.86 5.81
CA GLU A 248 -19.50 -33.64 6.13
C GLU A 248 -20.38 -33.78 7.38
N SER A 249 -20.08 -32.99 8.38
CA SER A 249 -21.06 -32.52 9.36
C SER A 249 -20.56 -31.18 9.93
N GLU A 250 -21.41 -30.19 9.85
CA GLU A 250 -21.26 -28.86 10.39
C GLU A 250 -20.83 -28.91 11.87
N ARG A 251 -19.55 -28.60 12.13
CA ARG A 251 -19.09 -28.35 13.50
C ARG A 251 -18.66 -26.89 13.62
N HIS A 252 -19.44 -26.12 14.32
CA HIS A 252 -19.04 -24.88 14.93
C HIS A 252 -17.69 -25.07 15.64
N ARG A 253 -16.60 -24.61 15.06
CA ARG A 253 -15.33 -24.47 15.76
C ARG A 253 -15.28 -23.10 16.40
N SER A 254 -15.32 -23.08 17.72
CA SER A 254 -14.93 -21.94 18.51
C SER A 254 -13.43 -21.68 18.24
N GLY A 255 -13.09 -20.53 17.65
CA GLY A 255 -11.73 -20.16 17.36
C GLY A 255 -10.96 -19.82 18.62
N GLY A 256 -9.85 -20.51 18.87
CA GLY A 256 -8.82 -20.09 19.82
C GLY A 256 -7.97 -18.96 19.24
N PRO A 257 -7.15 -18.27 20.05
CA PRO A 257 -6.28 -17.17 19.62
C PRO A 257 -5.14 -17.74 18.76
N GLY A 258 -5.31 -17.66 17.44
CA GLY A 258 -4.36 -18.21 16.47
C GLY A 258 -4.93 -18.37 15.08
N GLY A 259 -6.10 -17.77 14.81
CA GLY A 259 -6.68 -17.72 13.47
C GLY A 259 -5.78 -16.91 12.55
N GLY A 260 -5.14 -17.59 11.60
CA GLY A 260 -4.25 -16.98 10.61
C GLY A 260 -4.95 -15.90 9.80
N MET A 261 -4.18 -14.93 9.34
CA MET A 261 -4.55 -13.98 8.31
C MET A 261 -5.05 -14.73 7.08
N GLY A 262 -6.31 -14.77 6.89
CA GLY A 262 -6.96 -15.47 5.80
C GLY A 262 -8.43 -15.44 6.04
N SER A 263 -9.00 -14.26 6.12
CA SER A 263 -10.44 -14.19 6.11
C SER A 263 -10.91 -14.61 4.73
N ASP A 264 -11.92 -15.45 4.70
CA ASP A 264 -12.63 -15.78 3.45
C ASP A 264 -13.18 -14.51 2.79
N ASP A 265 -13.24 -13.42 3.56
CA ASP A 265 -13.78 -12.11 3.16
C ASP A 265 -12.92 -11.37 2.11
N VAL A 266 -11.65 -11.72 1.98
CA VAL A 266 -10.73 -11.14 0.96
C VAL A 266 -10.32 -12.14 -0.12
N LYS A 267 -10.98 -13.30 -0.20
CA LYS A 267 -10.74 -14.23 -1.30
C LYS A 267 -11.35 -13.68 -2.58
N LEU A 268 -10.50 -13.21 -3.46
CA LEU A 268 -10.86 -12.83 -4.82
C LEU A 268 -11.30 -14.09 -5.58
N ARG A 269 -12.57 -14.42 -5.51
CA ARG A 269 -13.22 -15.43 -6.35
C ARG A 269 -14.16 -14.72 -7.30
N TYR A 270 -14.13 -15.10 -8.58
CA TYR A 270 -15.14 -14.66 -9.51
C TYR A 270 -16.52 -15.11 -9.00
N ILE A 271 -17.42 -14.18 -8.81
CA ILE A 271 -18.82 -14.41 -8.43
C ILE A 271 -19.68 -14.26 -9.69
N ASP A 272 -19.70 -13.07 -10.25
CA ASP A 272 -20.39 -12.70 -11.48
C ASP A 272 -19.83 -11.38 -12.03
N ASP A 273 -20.45 -10.83 -13.07
CA ASP A 273 -20.02 -9.57 -13.71
C ASP A 273 -20.65 -8.32 -13.06
N ASP A 274 -21.36 -8.46 -11.93
CA ASP A 274 -21.96 -7.36 -11.20
C ASP A 274 -20.97 -6.84 -10.13
N PRO A 275 -20.49 -5.57 -10.23
CA PRO A 275 -19.60 -4.98 -9.23
C PRO A 275 -20.19 -5.00 -7.81
N ASP A 276 -21.50 -4.89 -7.67
CA ASP A 276 -22.18 -4.86 -6.37
C ASP A 276 -22.04 -6.20 -5.61
N SER A 277 -21.82 -7.29 -6.34
CA SER A 277 -21.55 -8.62 -5.76
C SER A 277 -20.23 -8.69 -4.98
N TYR A 278 -19.35 -7.70 -5.15
CA TYR A 278 -18.03 -7.60 -4.49
C TYR A 278 -17.96 -6.49 -3.45
N SER A 279 -19.10 -5.88 -3.10
CA SER A 279 -19.18 -4.76 -2.14
C SER A 279 -18.68 -5.08 -0.73
N ASN A 280 -18.58 -6.38 -0.37
CA ASN A 280 -17.96 -6.84 0.88
C ASN A 280 -16.43 -6.95 0.81
N ILE A 281 -15.84 -6.84 -0.38
CA ILE A 281 -14.39 -6.94 -0.61
C ILE A 281 -13.82 -5.56 -0.95
N PHE A 282 -14.55 -4.78 -1.75
CA PHE A 282 -14.14 -3.45 -2.20
C PHE A 282 -15.12 -2.40 -1.68
N GLN A 283 -14.59 -1.36 -1.06
CA GLN A 283 -15.37 -0.15 -0.77
C GLN A 283 -15.26 0.79 -1.98
N ASN A 284 -16.42 1.28 -2.44
CA ASN A 284 -16.50 2.33 -3.46
C ASN A 284 -16.30 3.70 -2.81
#